data_e63c9d50aadf7ae7c3a11423dae4dd95
#
_entry.id   e63c9d50aadf7ae7c3a11423dae4dd95
#
_cell.length_a   1.000
_cell.length_b   1.000
_cell.length_c   1.000
_cell.angle_alpha   90.00
_cell.angle_beta   90.00
_cell.angle_gamma   90.00
#
_symmetry.space_group_name_H-M   'P 1'
#
loop_
_entity.id
_entity.type
_entity.pdbx_description
1 polymer ?
#
loop_
_entity_poly.entity_id
_entity_poly.type
_entity_poly.pdbx_seq_one_letter_code
_entity_poly.pdbx_strand_id
1 'polypeptide(L)'
;MDPGLLSPTFRQLQQVRGYYGFPDVLDVDRYDLSNQVRGSVVAARELNLSALPPSQQNWINTRLIYTHGFGLVAAYDNQAQIDGRPIFFEADIPPVGELEVDQPRIYFGQQSPEYSIVGAPDDADPRELDFPDDASPNGQRNNTYSGNGGVSIGNFFMKLIYAVKFGEINILLSNLVNEESQILYIRDPRDRIGQVAPWLTLDSDPYPSVIDGRIVWIVDGYTTSAQYPYSTRTFLDQATVDSRVAASGAIALQQSIPVNYIRNSIKATVDAYEGTVTLYQWDDSDPLVKSWSKAFPGVVKPRSEMPDELLAHVRYPQDIFKVQRTIMSRYHVTDPLAFYSGQDFWVIPIDPTSPTLQEPQPPYYLQLQMPGAKTAKFSLTTTFAPVRRQTLASFMAVNSQVGDDYGKIRVLQLPRNTVIPGPVQVQNNFESNPDVGSLLNLLRRGGSEVELGNLLSLPIGDGILYVEPVYIRAAAGESYPLLRRVLASFGDQVVFEENIDRALEVLLGKAPPSSGLDEGALPEQTEPALPEQTEPSVPEQGEPPAPEAVPPAPVIEDPEAELADALADMQRAVEAGRRALANGDFTAYGQAQRQLEDALARAVAAERALRAAGISSVSIKPARTSFLARG
;
A
#
# COMPACT_ATOMS: atom_id res chain seq x y z
N MET A 1 -14.94 -6.40 3.24
CA MET A 1 -14.29 -5.71 2.10
C MET A 1 -12.78 -5.97 2.16
N ASP A 2 -12.10 -6.09 1.00
CA ASP A 2 -10.67 -6.33 0.94
C ASP A 2 -9.91 -5.06 0.54
N PRO A 3 -9.11 -4.46 1.44
CA PRO A 3 -8.36 -3.24 1.14
C PRO A 3 -7.37 -3.38 -0.02
N GLY A 4 -6.87 -4.58 -0.28
CA GLY A 4 -5.96 -4.87 -1.38
C GLY A 4 -6.63 -4.88 -2.76
N LEU A 5 -7.94 -5.12 -2.82
CA LEU A 5 -8.69 -5.19 -4.08
C LEU A 5 -9.57 -3.96 -4.34
N LEU A 6 -9.78 -3.10 -3.35
CA LEU A 6 -10.71 -1.97 -3.48
C LEU A 6 -10.10 -0.71 -4.11
N SER A 7 -8.77 -0.58 -4.23
CA SER A 7 -8.15 0.62 -4.78
C SER A 7 -8.66 0.98 -6.19
N PRO A 8 -8.79 0.05 -7.16
CA PRO A 8 -9.38 0.35 -8.46
C PRO A 8 -10.84 0.83 -8.35
N THR A 9 -11.62 0.27 -7.41
CA THR A 9 -13.00 0.67 -7.17
C THR A 9 -13.09 2.08 -6.58
N PHE A 10 -12.25 2.42 -5.60
CA PHE A 10 -12.14 3.79 -5.07
C PHE A 10 -11.72 4.76 -6.16
N ARG A 11 -10.75 4.38 -6.99
CA ARG A 11 -10.29 5.19 -8.13
C ARG A 11 -11.44 5.46 -9.10
N GLN A 12 -12.17 4.43 -9.53
CA GLN A 12 -13.28 4.59 -10.46
C GLN A 12 -14.43 5.44 -9.91
N LEU A 13 -14.77 5.27 -8.64
CA LEU A 13 -15.94 5.94 -8.04
C LEU A 13 -15.62 7.30 -7.42
N GLN A 14 -14.38 7.52 -6.98
CA GLN A 14 -14.01 8.66 -6.14
C GLN A 14 -12.77 9.43 -6.61
N GLN A 15 -12.15 9.06 -7.73
CA GLN A 15 -11.00 9.80 -8.27
C GLN A 15 -11.39 11.18 -8.80
N VAL A 16 -12.60 11.32 -9.36
CA VAL A 16 -13.20 12.53 -9.93
C VAL A 16 -12.42 13.08 -11.15
N ARG A 17 -11.09 13.20 -11.05
CA ARG A 17 -10.18 13.66 -12.12
C ARG A 17 -8.91 12.83 -12.14
N GLY A 18 -8.32 12.63 -13.31
CA GLY A 18 -7.15 11.77 -13.52
C GLY A 18 -5.89 12.17 -12.72
N TYR A 19 -5.76 13.42 -12.31
CA TYR A 19 -4.64 13.88 -11.48
C TYR A 19 -4.74 13.55 -10.00
N TYR A 20 -5.84 12.97 -9.55
CA TYR A 20 -5.94 12.37 -8.23
C TYR A 20 -5.70 10.86 -8.29
N GLY A 21 -5.29 10.28 -7.18
CA GLY A 21 -5.05 8.85 -7.04
C GLY A 21 -5.26 8.36 -5.63
N PHE A 22 -5.32 7.04 -5.51
CA PHE A 22 -5.34 6.33 -4.25
C PHE A 22 -4.18 5.33 -4.22
N PRO A 23 -3.66 4.93 -3.06
CA PRO A 23 -2.64 3.90 -2.95
C PRO A 23 -3.18 2.56 -3.48
N ASP A 24 -2.28 1.67 -3.90
CA ASP A 24 -2.67 0.35 -4.42
C ASP A 24 -3.30 -0.55 -3.35
N VAL A 25 -2.91 -0.38 -2.09
CA VAL A 25 -3.51 -1.01 -0.92
C VAL A 25 -4.09 0.09 -0.05
N LEU A 26 -5.38 -0.03 0.28
CA LEU A 26 -6.09 0.94 1.11
C LEU A 26 -5.86 0.63 2.59
N ASP A 27 -6.03 1.64 3.43
CA ASP A 27 -5.91 1.51 4.87
C ASP A 27 -7.19 0.97 5.53
N VAL A 28 -7.02 0.41 6.72
CA VAL A 28 -8.14 -0.03 7.57
C VAL A 28 -8.09 0.73 8.87
N ASP A 29 -9.21 1.35 9.22
CA ASP A 29 -9.38 2.08 10.47
C ASP A 29 -10.76 1.80 11.06
N ARG A 30 -11.15 2.53 12.08
CA ARG A 30 -12.45 2.47 12.72
C ARG A 30 -12.90 3.85 13.14
N TYR A 31 -14.18 4.12 12.98
CA TYR A 31 -14.82 5.36 13.36
C TYR A 31 -16.02 5.11 14.27
N ASP A 32 -16.28 5.98 15.21
CA ASP A 32 -17.51 5.97 15.99
C ASP A 32 -18.60 6.72 15.19
N LEU A 33 -19.41 5.94 14.50
CA LEU A 33 -20.50 6.44 13.67
C LEU A 33 -21.83 6.13 14.38
N SER A 34 -22.58 7.17 14.72
CA SER A 34 -23.88 7.04 15.40
C SER A 34 -23.81 6.21 16.71
N ASN A 35 -22.78 6.41 17.53
CA ASN A 35 -22.48 5.70 18.78
C ASN A 35 -22.14 4.20 18.59
N GLN A 36 -21.65 3.82 17.43
CA GLN A 36 -21.17 2.48 17.15
C GLN A 36 -19.80 2.54 16.51
N VAL A 37 -18.82 1.88 17.12
CA VAL A 37 -17.50 1.72 16.51
C VAL A 37 -17.61 0.77 15.34
N ARG A 38 -17.38 1.27 14.13
CA ARG A 38 -17.44 0.53 12.88
C ARG A 38 -16.07 0.47 12.22
N GLY A 39 -15.73 -0.69 11.71
CA GLY A 39 -14.56 -0.86 10.87
C GLY A 39 -14.77 -0.19 9.51
N SER A 40 -13.70 0.33 8.97
CA SER A 40 -13.70 1.10 7.72
C SER A 40 -12.48 0.79 6.86
N VAL A 41 -12.66 0.94 5.55
CA VAL A 41 -11.57 1.04 4.58
C VAL A 41 -11.44 2.51 4.20
N VAL A 42 -10.26 3.06 4.37
CA VAL A 42 -9.99 4.49 4.21
C VAL A 42 -8.84 4.74 3.24
N ALA A 43 -8.88 5.87 2.55
CA ALA A 43 -7.79 6.31 1.71
C ALA A 43 -7.77 7.84 1.58
N ALA A 44 -6.59 8.43 1.65
CA ALA A 44 -6.36 9.81 1.27
C ALA A 44 -6.39 9.91 -0.26
N ARG A 45 -7.11 10.91 -0.80
CA ARG A 45 -7.10 11.22 -2.23
C ARG A 45 -5.90 12.11 -2.53
N GLU A 46 -4.80 11.50 -2.95
CA GLU A 46 -3.54 12.18 -3.19
C GLU A 46 -3.35 12.55 -4.67
N LEU A 47 -2.24 13.23 -5.00
CA LEU A 47 -1.90 13.58 -6.37
C LEU A 47 -1.35 12.38 -7.14
N ASN A 48 -1.81 12.23 -8.39
CA ASN A 48 -1.24 11.31 -9.37
C ASN A 48 -0.77 12.09 -10.60
N LEU A 49 0.38 12.74 -10.50
CA LEU A 49 0.93 13.55 -11.59
C LEU A 49 1.34 12.73 -12.83
N SER A 50 1.61 11.43 -12.66
CA SER A 50 1.94 10.54 -13.77
C SER A 50 0.76 10.28 -14.71
N ALA A 51 -0.47 10.43 -14.21
CA ALA A 51 -1.69 10.29 -15.01
C ALA A 51 -2.06 11.56 -15.83
N LEU A 52 -1.33 12.68 -15.63
CA LEU A 52 -1.52 13.85 -16.45
C LEU A 52 -1.12 13.57 -17.92
N PRO A 53 -1.87 14.11 -18.91
CA PRO A 53 -1.45 14.05 -20.31
C PRO A 53 -0.02 14.60 -20.48
N PRO A 54 0.81 14.05 -21.37
CA PRO A 54 2.20 14.51 -21.58
C PRO A 54 2.32 16.02 -21.83
N SER A 55 1.34 16.62 -22.49
CA SER A 55 1.29 18.07 -22.73
C SER A 55 1.09 18.91 -21.46
N GLN A 56 0.55 18.30 -20.40
CA GLN A 56 0.34 18.94 -19.11
C GLN A 56 1.43 18.61 -18.08
N GLN A 57 2.33 17.68 -18.36
CA GLN A 57 3.46 17.30 -17.49
C GLN A 57 4.62 18.30 -17.61
N ASN A 58 4.34 19.60 -17.54
CA ASN A 58 5.37 20.64 -17.50
C ASN A 58 5.64 21.11 -16.07
N TRP A 59 6.75 21.82 -15.88
CA TRP A 59 7.20 22.27 -14.57
C TRP A 59 6.16 23.13 -13.83
N ILE A 60 5.47 24.04 -14.53
CA ILE A 60 4.46 24.91 -13.92
C ILE A 60 3.32 24.05 -13.36
N ASN A 61 2.76 23.17 -14.18
CA ASN A 61 1.65 22.34 -13.77
C ASN A 61 2.04 21.41 -12.59
N THR A 62 3.17 20.74 -12.71
CA THR A 62 3.58 19.71 -11.72
C THR A 62 4.14 20.29 -10.43
N ARG A 63 4.53 21.59 -10.40
CA ARG A 63 5.16 22.20 -9.22
C ARG A 63 4.41 23.38 -8.62
N LEU A 64 3.53 24.07 -9.42
CA LEU A 64 2.83 25.27 -8.97
C LEU A 64 1.31 25.17 -9.05
N ILE A 65 0.77 24.32 -9.92
CA ILE A 65 -0.68 24.18 -10.14
C ILE A 65 -1.22 22.98 -9.36
N TYR A 66 -0.71 21.77 -9.66
CA TYR A 66 -1.10 20.54 -8.97
C TYR A 66 -0.20 20.34 -7.75
N THR A 67 -0.53 21.02 -6.65
CA THR A 67 0.33 21.09 -5.45
C THR A 67 -0.12 20.17 -4.33
N HIS A 68 -1.39 19.76 -4.28
CA HIS A 68 -1.97 19.01 -3.16
C HIS A 68 -3.07 18.05 -3.61
N GLY A 69 -3.26 17.00 -2.83
CA GLY A 69 -4.43 16.13 -2.88
C GLY A 69 -5.61 16.73 -2.12
N PHE A 70 -6.79 16.06 -2.15
CA PHE A 70 -8.00 16.63 -1.57
C PHE A 70 -8.93 15.57 -0.98
N GLY A 71 -9.11 15.62 0.33
CA GLY A 71 -10.08 14.82 1.07
C GLY A 71 -9.62 13.40 1.39
N LEU A 72 -10.34 12.80 2.30
CA LEU A 72 -10.24 11.40 2.67
C LEU A 72 -11.53 10.72 2.23
N VAL A 73 -11.44 9.49 1.72
CA VAL A 73 -12.57 8.66 1.33
C VAL A 73 -12.65 7.49 2.28
N ALA A 74 -13.84 7.21 2.81
CA ALA A 74 -14.04 6.11 3.74
C ALA A 74 -15.31 5.32 3.44
N ALA A 75 -15.21 3.99 3.49
CA ALA A 75 -16.31 3.06 3.29
C ALA A 75 -16.38 2.04 4.44
N TYR A 76 -17.57 1.49 4.70
CA TYR A 76 -17.71 0.40 5.67
C TYR A 76 -16.94 -0.85 5.21
N ASP A 77 -16.22 -1.50 6.13
CA ASP A 77 -15.40 -2.68 5.84
C ASP A 77 -16.22 -3.97 5.67
N ASN A 78 -17.44 -4.01 6.16
CA ASN A 78 -18.30 -5.20 6.23
C ASN A 78 -19.63 -5.08 5.47
N GLN A 79 -19.83 -4.02 4.70
CA GLN A 79 -21.06 -3.75 3.96
C GLN A 79 -20.78 -3.43 2.49
N ALA A 80 -21.69 -3.88 1.61
CA ALA A 80 -21.68 -3.54 0.20
C ALA A 80 -23.10 -3.20 -0.26
N GLN A 81 -23.19 -2.41 -1.32
CA GLN A 81 -24.46 -2.23 -2.06
C GLN A 81 -24.85 -3.54 -2.76
N ILE A 82 -26.11 -3.64 -3.20
CA ILE A 82 -26.63 -4.83 -3.90
C ILE A 82 -25.80 -5.15 -5.15
N ASP A 83 -25.28 -4.13 -5.83
CA ASP A 83 -24.43 -4.28 -7.00
C ASP A 83 -22.95 -4.54 -6.68
N GLY A 84 -22.58 -4.70 -5.41
CA GLY A 84 -21.23 -5.03 -4.93
C GLY A 84 -20.31 -3.83 -4.75
N ARG A 85 -20.79 -2.59 -4.94
CA ARG A 85 -20.02 -1.38 -4.64
C ARG A 85 -19.87 -1.15 -3.14
N PRO A 86 -18.75 -0.54 -2.68
CA PRO A 86 -18.62 -0.09 -1.30
C PRO A 86 -19.73 0.90 -0.91
N ILE A 87 -20.14 0.86 0.35
CA ILE A 87 -21.00 1.89 0.94
C ILE A 87 -20.08 2.92 1.59
N PHE A 88 -19.94 4.08 0.95
CA PHE A 88 -19.17 5.18 1.48
C PHE A 88 -19.95 5.91 2.57
N PHE A 89 -19.28 6.28 3.65
CA PHE A 89 -19.78 7.21 4.66
C PHE A 89 -19.02 8.53 4.66
N GLU A 90 -17.92 8.62 3.89
CA GLU A 90 -17.20 9.84 3.54
C GLU A 90 -16.72 9.76 2.10
N ALA A 91 -17.09 10.71 1.24
CA ALA A 91 -16.89 10.66 -0.20
C ALA A 91 -16.89 12.04 -0.84
N ASP A 92 -16.76 12.06 -2.18
CA ASP A 92 -16.93 13.21 -3.08
C ASP A 92 -15.87 14.34 -2.94
N ILE A 93 -16.02 15.39 -3.73
CA ILE A 93 -15.24 16.65 -3.67
C ILE A 93 -16.19 17.83 -3.90
N PRO A 94 -16.33 18.77 -2.94
CA PRO A 94 -15.78 18.71 -1.56
C PRO A 94 -16.28 17.50 -0.78
N PRO A 95 -15.55 17.08 0.29
CA PRO A 95 -15.95 15.94 1.11
C PRO A 95 -17.38 16.08 1.64
N VAL A 96 -18.16 15.01 1.53
CA VAL A 96 -19.53 14.90 2.03
C VAL A 96 -19.67 13.56 2.74
N GLY A 97 -20.05 13.59 4.00
CA GLY A 97 -20.21 12.35 4.75
C GLY A 97 -20.46 12.55 6.23
N GLU A 98 -20.10 11.54 7.02
CA GLU A 98 -20.29 11.54 8.47
C GLU A 98 -19.05 12.09 9.23
N LEU A 99 -17.94 12.34 8.52
CA LEU A 99 -16.72 12.90 9.10
C LEU A 99 -16.72 14.44 8.93
N GLU A 100 -16.41 15.15 10.00
CA GLU A 100 -16.23 16.60 9.93
C GLU A 100 -14.81 16.91 9.44
N VAL A 101 -14.66 17.18 8.12
CA VAL A 101 -13.36 17.49 7.51
C VAL A 101 -13.28 18.97 7.19
N ASP A 102 -12.72 19.76 8.11
CA ASP A 102 -12.55 21.21 7.95
C ASP A 102 -11.40 21.58 7.01
N GLN A 103 -10.32 20.81 7.04
CA GLN A 103 -9.16 21.02 6.18
C GLN A 103 -8.88 19.78 5.32
N PRO A 104 -9.47 19.70 4.11
CA PRO A 104 -9.35 18.52 3.25
C PRO A 104 -8.07 18.48 2.41
N ARG A 105 -7.27 19.54 2.34
CA ARG A 105 -6.10 19.62 1.45
C ARG A 105 -4.92 18.84 2.00
N ILE A 106 -4.29 18.03 1.12
CA ILE A 106 -3.19 17.13 1.45
C ILE A 106 -1.94 17.63 0.73
N TYR A 107 -1.18 18.49 1.40
CA TYR A 107 0.11 18.97 0.91
C TYR A 107 1.26 18.02 1.29
N PHE A 108 1.10 17.22 2.32
CA PHE A 108 2.04 16.23 2.80
C PHE A 108 1.37 14.87 2.80
N GLY A 109 1.88 13.95 1.98
CA GLY A 109 1.33 12.62 1.77
C GLY A 109 2.31 11.71 1.05
N GLN A 110 1.99 10.41 1.00
CA GLN A 110 2.86 9.35 0.47
C GLN A 110 3.10 9.46 -1.05
N GLN A 111 2.10 9.97 -1.81
CA GLN A 111 2.19 10.13 -3.26
C GLN A 111 2.51 11.58 -3.68
N SER A 112 2.80 12.45 -2.72
CA SER A 112 3.15 13.84 -2.98
C SER A 112 4.45 13.94 -3.80
N PRO A 113 4.54 14.85 -4.79
CA PRO A 113 5.76 15.05 -5.55
C PRO A 113 6.91 15.54 -4.65
N GLU A 114 8.16 15.32 -5.09
CA GLU A 114 9.40 15.65 -4.36
C GLU A 114 9.39 17.06 -3.77
N TYR A 115 8.89 18.05 -4.54
CA TYR A 115 8.62 19.39 -4.05
C TYR A 115 7.44 20.04 -4.77
N SER A 116 6.83 21.03 -4.13
CA SER A 116 5.89 21.98 -4.75
C SER A 116 6.18 23.39 -4.27
N ILE A 117 5.87 24.38 -5.10
CA ILE A 117 6.00 25.79 -4.77
C ILE A 117 4.61 26.38 -4.63
N VAL A 118 4.31 26.85 -3.45
CA VAL A 118 3.00 27.31 -3.00
C VAL A 118 3.07 28.75 -2.50
N GLY A 119 1.92 29.34 -2.23
CA GLY A 119 1.83 30.71 -1.69
C GLY A 119 1.97 31.78 -2.78
N ALA A 120 1.24 32.86 -2.61
CA ALA A 120 1.22 34.03 -3.46
C ALA A 120 0.82 35.25 -2.63
N PRO A 121 1.12 36.50 -3.07
CA PRO A 121 0.61 37.71 -2.47
C PRO A 121 -0.91 37.74 -2.36
N ASP A 122 -1.46 38.41 -1.37
CA ASP A 122 -2.91 38.46 -1.11
C ASP A 122 -3.73 39.07 -2.26
N ASP A 123 -3.09 39.90 -3.09
CA ASP A 123 -3.69 40.54 -4.27
C ASP A 123 -3.53 39.72 -5.58
N ALA A 124 -2.85 38.60 -5.52
CA ALA A 124 -2.66 37.72 -6.69
C ALA A 124 -3.82 36.72 -6.81
N ASP A 125 -4.18 36.41 -8.08
CA ASP A 125 -5.15 35.36 -8.33
C ASP A 125 -4.65 34.00 -7.81
N PRO A 126 -5.49 33.23 -7.08
CA PRO A 126 -5.16 31.88 -6.63
C PRO A 126 -4.81 30.98 -7.83
N ARG A 127 -3.65 30.31 -7.78
CA ARG A 127 -3.14 29.50 -8.89
C ARG A 127 -3.13 28.00 -8.63
N GLU A 128 -3.07 27.59 -7.36
CA GLU A 128 -3.06 26.18 -7.00
C GLU A 128 -4.45 25.60 -7.28
N LEU A 129 -4.52 24.53 -8.08
CA LEU A 129 -5.78 23.89 -8.36
C LEU A 129 -6.29 23.18 -7.10
N ASP A 130 -7.42 23.63 -6.60
CA ASP A 130 -8.03 23.09 -5.39
C ASP A 130 -8.88 21.86 -5.71
N PHE A 131 -9.93 22.06 -6.47
CA PHE A 131 -10.78 20.96 -6.94
C PHE A 131 -11.62 21.36 -8.16
N PRO A 132 -12.15 20.38 -8.92
CA PRO A 132 -13.06 20.66 -10.02
C PRO A 132 -14.40 21.18 -9.47
N ASP A 133 -14.92 22.25 -10.08
CA ASP A 133 -16.21 22.84 -9.71
C ASP A 133 -16.91 23.36 -10.97
N ASP A 134 -17.89 22.61 -11.44
CA ASP A 134 -18.65 22.94 -12.66
C ASP A 134 -19.50 24.22 -12.51
N ALA A 135 -19.72 24.71 -11.29
CA ALA A 135 -20.36 25.99 -11.04
C ALA A 135 -19.42 27.19 -11.21
N SER A 136 -18.12 26.98 -11.20
CA SER A 136 -17.11 28.01 -11.42
C SER A 136 -16.92 28.33 -12.91
N PRO A 137 -16.63 29.58 -13.30
CA PRO A 137 -16.47 29.98 -14.71
C PRO A 137 -15.41 29.17 -15.48
N ASN A 138 -14.38 28.68 -14.79
CA ASN A 138 -13.28 27.90 -15.35
C ASN A 138 -13.41 26.39 -15.09
N GLY A 139 -14.55 25.91 -14.56
CA GLY A 139 -14.77 24.51 -14.23
C GLY A 139 -13.93 23.99 -13.06
N GLN A 140 -13.32 24.90 -12.28
CA GLN A 140 -12.45 24.55 -11.16
C GLN A 140 -12.42 25.67 -10.11
N ARG A 141 -12.08 25.31 -8.88
CA ARG A 141 -11.66 26.25 -7.84
C ARG A 141 -10.16 26.22 -7.69
N ASN A 142 -9.60 27.39 -7.40
CA ASN A 142 -8.21 27.56 -7.08
C ASN A 142 -8.03 28.00 -5.63
N ASN A 143 -6.85 27.70 -5.07
CA ASN A 143 -6.45 28.02 -3.72
C ASN A 143 -5.09 28.72 -3.69
N THR A 144 -4.80 29.38 -2.61
CA THR A 144 -3.46 29.83 -2.23
C THR A 144 -3.14 29.25 -0.87
N TYR A 145 -2.04 28.51 -0.78
CA TYR A 145 -1.58 27.93 0.48
C TYR A 145 -1.29 29.03 1.51
N SER A 146 -1.88 28.91 2.69
CA SER A 146 -1.72 29.84 3.81
C SER A 146 -1.06 29.23 5.05
N GLY A 147 -0.59 27.96 4.94
CA GLY A 147 0.08 27.27 6.04
C GLY A 147 1.56 27.65 6.17
N ASN A 148 2.21 27.10 7.19
CA ASN A 148 3.61 27.36 7.53
C ASN A 148 4.55 26.16 7.29
N GLY A 149 4.10 25.15 6.51
CA GLY A 149 4.84 23.91 6.29
C GLY A 149 6.02 24.02 5.34
N GLY A 150 6.16 25.14 4.62
CA GLY A 150 7.19 25.37 3.63
C GLY A 150 8.36 26.23 4.12
N VAL A 151 9.40 26.25 3.31
CA VAL A 151 10.51 27.21 3.48
C VAL A 151 10.31 28.38 2.52
N SER A 152 10.34 29.61 3.04
CA SER A 152 10.22 30.81 2.21
C SER A 152 11.37 30.89 1.20
N ILE A 153 11.01 31.04 -0.08
CA ILE A 153 11.96 31.21 -1.20
C ILE A 153 11.79 32.57 -1.88
N GLY A 154 11.20 33.55 -1.21
CA GLY A 154 10.91 34.87 -1.76
C GLY A 154 12.13 35.68 -2.19
N ASN A 155 13.32 35.46 -1.63
CA ASN A 155 14.53 36.17 -1.98
C ASN A 155 15.43 35.42 -2.98
N PHE A 156 16.24 36.16 -3.74
CA PHE A 156 17.12 35.60 -4.78
C PHE A 156 18.06 34.51 -4.26
N PHE A 157 18.61 34.66 -3.07
CA PHE A 157 19.57 33.71 -2.54
C PHE A 157 18.93 32.36 -2.21
N MET A 158 17.73 32.37 -1.62
CA MET A 158 16.97 31.14 -1.35
C MET A 158 16.53 30.49 -2.65
N LYS A 159 16.04 31.25 -3.64
CA LYS A 159 15.73 30.71 -4.98
C LYS A 159 16.94 30.00 -5.59
N LEU A 160 18.13 30.61 -5.50
CA LEU A 160 19.38 30.02 -6.01
C LEU A 160 19.74 28.71 -5.30
N ILE A 161 19.66 28.68 -3.95
CA ILE A 161 19.94 27.45 -3.16
C ILE A 161 19.00 26.31 -3.60
N TYR A 162 17.70 26.58 -3.69
CA TYR A 162 16.75 25.55 -4.06
C TYR A 162 16.79 25.19 -5.55
N ALA A 163 17.12 26.11 -6.45
CA ALA A 163 17.39 25.81 -7.85
C ALA A 163 18.57 24.83 -8.00
N VAL A 164 19.65 25.04 -7.23
CA VAL A 164 20.79 24.11 -7.19
C VAL A 164 20.42 22.78 -6.53
N LYS A 165 19.68 22.81 -5.41
CA LYS A 165 19.28 21.61 -4.68
C LYS A 165 18.46 20.64 -5.54
N PHE A 166 17.50 21.15 -6.31
CA PHE A 166 16.62 20.35 -7.14
C PHE A 166 17.05 20.26 -8.61
N GLY A 167 18.15 20.91 -9.00
CA GLY A 167 18.62 20.96 -10.38
C GLY A 167 17.67 21.69 -11.33
N GLU A 168 16.85 22.62 -10.81
CA GLU A 168 15.73 23.22 -11.53
C GLU A 168 15.87 24.74 -11.64
N ILE A 169 16.30 25.19 -12.81
CA ILE A 169 16.56 26.62 -13.07
C ILE A 169 15.27 27.47 -13.06
N ASN A 170 14.11 26.86 -13.32
CA ASN A 170 12.84 27.59 -13.34
C ASN A 170 12.47 28.15 -11.96
N ILE A 171 12.98 27.59 -10.86
CA ILE A 171 12.83 28.15 -9.51
C ILE A 171 13.42 29.57 -9.44
N LEU A 172 14.52 29.81 -10.15
CA LEU A 172 15.20 31.10 -10.17
C LEU A 172 14.61 32.07 -11.18
N LEU A 173 14.24 31.58 -12.38
CA LEU A 173 13.88 32.41 -13.52
C LEU A 173 12.38 32.70 -13.66
N SER A 174 11.53 31.92 -13.00
CA SER A 174 10.08 32.09 -13.12
C SER A 174 9.56 33.28 -12.33
N ASN A 175 8.81 34.15 -12.97
CA ASN A 175 8.08 35.24 -12.31
C ASN A 175 6.94 34.75 -11.41
N LEU A 176 6.53 33.48 -11.56
CA LEU A 176 5.52 32.84 -10.70
C LEU A 176 6.05 32.51 -9.31
N VAL A 177 7.38 32.50 -9.12
CA VAL A 177 8.01 32.38 -7.81
C VAL A 177 8.23 33.81 -7.27
N ASN A 178 7.39 34.22 -6.34
CA ASN A 178 7.34 35.58 -5.80
C ASN A 178 7.87 35.67 -4.35
N GLU A 179 7.69 36.82 -3.70
CA GLU A 179 8.20 37.09 -2.34
C GLU A 179 7.50 36.25 -1.28
N GLU A 180 6.23 35.91 -1.47
CA GLU A 180 5.43 35.09 -0.54
C GLU A 180 5.50 33.57 -0.83
N SER A 181 6.28 33.20 -1.86
CA SER A 181 6.38 31.79 -2.24
C SER A 181 7.15 30.98 -1.20
N GLN A 182 6.60 29.81 -0.89
CA GLN A 182 7.21 28.79 -0.04
C GLN A 182 7.45 27.52 -0.88
N ILE A 183 8.53 26.80 -0.58
CA ILE A 183 8.77 25.48 -1.15
C ILE A 183 8.49 24.40 -0.10
N LEU A 184 7.56 23.50 -0.44
CA LEU A 184 7.24 22.30 0.33
C LEU A 184 8.12 21.16 -0.19
N TYR A 185 8.83 20.46 0.69
CA TYR A 185 9.66 19.30 0.34
C TYR A 185 9.80 18.35 1.53
N ILE A 186 10.32 17.15 1.32
CA ILE A 186 10.24 16.05 2.31
C ILE A 186 8.76 15.89 2.71
N ARG A 187 7.94 15.54 1.73
CA ARG A 187 6.49 15.55 1.87
C ARG A 187 5.92 14.21 2.30
N ASP A 188 6.64 13.12 2.05
CA ASP A 188 6.28 11.80 2.56
C ASP A 188 6.32 11.80 4.10
N PRO A 189 5.26 11.31 4.77
CA PRO A 189 5.16 11.31 6.24
C PRO A 189 6.29 10.56 6.93
N ARG A 190 6.71 9.40 6.41
CA ARG A 190 7.81 8.61 7.00
C ARG A 190 9.15 9.32 6.84
N ASP A 191 9.44 9.81 5.66
CA ASP A 191 10.68 10.56 5.40
C ASP A 191 10.76 11.78 6.30
N ARG A 192 9.63 12.46 6.47
CA ARG A 192 9.55 13.66 7.31
C ARG A 192 9.82 13.36 8.78
N ILE A 193 9.22 12.30 9.32
CA ILE A 193 9.48 11.82 10.69
C ILE A 193 10.95 11.37 10.81
N GLY A 194 11.49 10.68 9.80
CA GLY A 194 12.89 10.25 9.76
C GLY A 194 13.89 11.41 9.85
N GLN A 195 13.55 12.60 9.33
CA GLN A 195 14.39 13.80 9.49
C GLN A 195 14.32 14.36 10.92
N VAL A 196 13.18 14.29 11.58
CA VAL A 196 12.99 14.76 12.95
C VAL A 196 13.60 13.80 13.97
N ALA A 197 13.44 12.49 13.73
CA ALA A 197 13.85 11.43 14.64
C ALA A 197 14.61 10.31 13.91
N PRO A 198 15.83 10.55 13.40
CA PRO A 198 16.61 9.57 12.62
C PRO A 198 17.05 8.34 13.43
N TRP A 199 16.80 8.34 14.72
CA TRP A 199 17.07 7.25 15.65
C TRP A 199 15.89 6.25 15.75
N LEU A 200 14.78 6.53 15.10
CA LEU A 200 13.63 5.62 15.01
C LEU A 200 13.74 4.73 13.77
N THR A 201 13.29 3.49 13.93
CA THR A 201 12.85 2.63 12.84
C THR A 201 11.35 2.81 12.71
N LEU A 202 10.85 3.25 11.56
CA LEU A 202 9.44 3.55 11.36
C LEU A 202 8.69 2.34 10.81
N ASP A 203 7.45 2.15 11.22
CA ASP A 203 6.55 1.14 10.64
C ASP A 203 6.44 1.34 9.13
N SER A 204 6.27 0.25 8.40
CA SER A 204 6.19 0.25 6.94
C SER A 204 4.89 0.84 6.39
N ASP A 205 3.86 0.98 7.22
CA ASP A 205 2.49 1.27 6.84
C ASP A 205 1.92 2.51 7.55
N PRO A 206 2.26 3.74 7.11
CA PRO A 206 1.59 4.97 7.54
C PRO A 206 0.13 4.95 7.13
N TYR A 207 -0.76 5.43 7.98
CA TYR A 207 -2.18 5.48 7.65
C TYR A 207 -2.80 6.84 7.97
N PRO A 208 -3.74 7.32 7.14
CA PRO A 208 -4.41 8.59 7.35
C PRO A 208 -5.64 8.42 8.25
N SER A 209 -5.94 9.44 9.04
CA SER A 209 -7.20 9.56 9.78
C SER A 209 -7.64 11.01 9.87
N VAL A 210 -8.91 11.27 10.18
CA VAL A 210 -9.43 12.62 10.46
C VAL A 210 -9.36 12.83 11.97
N ILE A 211 -8.66 13.87 12.39
CA ILE A 211 -8.45 14.24 13.79
C ILE A 211 -8.72 15.75 13.93
N ASP A 212 -9.66 16.14 14.76
CA ASP A 212 -10.03 17.55 14.96
C ASP A 212 -10.28 18.29 13.62
N GLY A 213 -11.02 17.66 12.70
CA GLY A 213 -11.35 18.20 11.38
C GLY A 213 -10.19 18.25 10.37
N ARG A 214 -9.03 17.66 10.67
CA ARG A 214 -7.83 17.67 9.83
C ARG A 214 -7.41 16.25 9.46
N ILE A 215 -6.87 16.09 8.24
CA ILE A 215 -6.28 14.83 7.83
C ILE A 215 -4.88 14.74 8.46
N VAL A 216 -4.64 13.66 9.19
CA VAL A 216 -3.40 13.41 9.92
C VAL A 216 -2.89 12.02 9.58
N TRP A 217 -1.63 11.93 9.18
CA TRP A 217 -0.93 10.66 9.03
C TRP A 217 -0.44 10.17 10.39
N ILE A 218 -0.69 8.91 10.69
CA ILE A 218 -0.23 8.25 11.91
C ILE A 218 0.83 7.22 11.52
N VAL A 219 1.98 7.26 12.20
CA VAL A 219 3.12 6.38 11.93
C VAL A 219 3.69 5.87 13.25
N ASP A 220 3.90 4.56 13.34
CA ASP A 220 4.53 3.95 14.50
C ASP A 220 6.06 4.05 14.44
N GLY A 221 6.66 4.38 15.56
CA GLY A 221 8.11 4.51 15.68
C GLY A 221 8.69 3.49 16.68
N TYR A 222 9.68 2.74 16.21
CA TYR A 222 10.37 1.72 16.99
C TYR A 222 11.74 2.20 17.43
N THR A 223 12.08 1.89 18.68
CA THR A 223 13.48 1.85 19.13
C THR A 223 14.02 0.44 18.89
N THR A 224 15.15 0.35 18.22
CA THR A 224 15.76 -0.94 17.84
C THR A 224 17.21 -1.02 18.27
N SER A 225 17.70 -2.25 18.49
CA SER A 225 19.10 -2.54 18.76
C SER A 225 19.46 -3.96 18.31
N ALA A 226 20.72 -4.15 17.91
CA ALA A 226 21.31 -5.47 17.65
C ALA A 226 22.21 -5.94 18.80
N GLN A 227 22.23 -5.23 19.94
CA GLN A 227 23.21 -5.43 21.01
C GLN A 227 22.62 -5.98 22.32
N TYR A 228 21.35 -6.42 22.30
CA TYR A 228 20.75 -7.04 23.48
C TYR A 228 21.44 -8.38 23.80
N PRO A 229 21.90 -8.60 25.05
CA PRO A 229 22.68 -9.79 25.39
C PRO A 229 21.85 -11.07 25.27
N TYR A 230 22.48 -12.15 24.79
CA TYR A 230 21.90 -13.50 24.72
C TYR A 230 20.59 -13.65 23.94
N SER A 231 20.28 -12.70 23.10
CA SER A 231 19.07 -12.73 22.26
C SER A 231 19.41 -12.99 20.79
N THR A 232 18.58 -13.78 20.12
CA THR A 232 18.74 -14.09 18.70
C THR A 232 18.56 -12.82 17.85
N ARG A 233 19.47 -12.60 16.91
CA ARG A 233 19.34 -11.54 15.91
C ARG A 233 18.56 -12.04 14.72
N THR A 234 17.61 -11.22 14.24
CA THR A 234 16.84 -11.48 13.02
C THR A 234 16.91 -10.24 12.15
N PHE A 235 16.97 -10.42 10.84
CA PHE A 235 16.87 -9.30 9.91
C PHE A 235 15.44 -8.80 9.85
N LEU A 236 15.25 -7.49 9.98
CA LEU A 236 13.92 -6.89 10.14
C LEU A 236 13.07 -7.06 8.87
N ASP A 237 13.66 -6.86 7.69
CA ASP A 237 13.01 -7.13 6.40
C ASP A 237 12.46 -8.57 6.31
N GLN A 238 13.25 -9.57 6.74
CA GLN A 238 12.82 -10.98 6.72
C GLN A 238 11.70 -11.28 7.71
N ALA A 239 11.66 -10.57 8.84
CA ALA A 239 10.62 -10.76 9.85
C ALA A 239 9.29 -10.09 9.48
N THR A 240 9.34 -9.07 8.61
CA THR A 240 8.18 -8.22 8.27
C THR A 240 7.63 -8.44 6.87
N VAL A 241 8.31 -9.22 6.00
CA VAL A 241 7.80 -9.56 4.68
C VAL A 241 6.56 -10.44 4.74
N ASP A 242 5.61 -10.17 3.85
CA ASP A 242 4.44 -11.00 3.55
C ASP A 242 4.00 -10.75 2.10
N SER A 243 2.94 -11.42 1.65
CA SER A 243 2.46 -11.33 0.26
C SER A 243 2.07 -9.90 -0.12
N ARG A 244 1.50 -9.12 0.80
CA ARG A 244 1.09 -7.74 0.56
C ARG A 244 2.30 -6.82 0.38
N VAL A 245 3.31 -6.94 1.23
CA VAL A 245 4.57 -6.18 1.11
C VAL A 245 5.30 -6.55 -0.18
N ALA A 246 5.32 -7.83 -0.54
CA ALA A 246 5.98 -8.30 -1.76
C ALA A 246 5.27 -7.89 -3.05
N ALA A 247 3.94 -7.74 -3.02
CA ALA A 247 3.13 -7.38 -4.18
C ALA A 247 3.01 -5.86 -4.40
N SER A 248 3.10 -5.07 -3.33
CA SER A 248 2.77 -3.64 -3.34
C SER A 248 4.01 -2.77 -3.29
N GLY A 249 4.09 -1.78 -4.20
CA GLY A 249 5.04 -0.68 -4.06
C GLY A 249 4.62 0.40 -3.04
N ALA A 250 3.39 0.33 -2.51
CA ALA A 250 2.84 1.32 -1.58
C ALA A 250 3.31 1.08 -0.13
N ILE A 251 3.50 -0.19 0.26
CA ILE A 251 4.03 -0.53 1.59
C ILE A 251 5.55 -0.61 1.50
N ALA A 252 6.23 0.18 2.30
CA ALA A 252 7.69 0.23 2.26
C ALA A 252 8.30 -1.06 2.85
N LEU A 253 9.27 -1.62 2.15
CA LEU A 253 10.11 -2.68 2.72
C LEU A 253 10.92 -2.13 3.89
N GLN A 254 11.02 -2.89 4.98
CA GLN A 254 11.93 -2.58 6.07
C GLN A 254 13.38 -2.73 5.62
N GLN A 255 14.28 -1.99 6.25
CA GLN A 255 15.72 -2.11 5.98
C GLN A 255 16.23 -3.47 6.44
N SER A 256 17.16 -4.05 5.67
CA SER A 256 17.84 -5.30 6.03
C SER A 256 18.88 -5.05 7.14
N ILE A 257 18.40 -4.76 8.33
CA ILE A 257 19.21 -4.55 9.52
C ILE A 257 18.98 -5.67 10.53
N PRO A 258 20.03 -6.22 11.16
CA PRO A 258 19.88 -7.21 12.21
C PRO A 258 19.39 -6.53 13.49
N VAL A 259 18.30 -7.03 14.05
CA VAL A 259 17.73 -6.55 15.32
C VAL A 259 17.53 -7.72 16.28
N ASN A 260 17.72 -7.46 17.57
CA ASN A 260 17.35 -8.39 18.65
C ASN A 260 16.69 -7.66 19.83
N TYR A 261 16.35 -6.40 19.63
CA TYR A 261 15.54 -5.57 20.51
C TYR A 261 14.70 -4.65 19.65
N ILE A 262 13.39 -4.64 19.84
CA ILE A 262 12.44 -3.75 19.18
C ILE A 262 11.30 -3.43 20.13
N ARG A 263 10.94 -2.15 20.26
CA ARG A 263 9.79 -1.69 21.04
C ARG A 263 9.04 -0.60 20.30
N ASN A 264 7.72 -0.62 20.35
CA ASN A 264 6.89 0.47 19.85
C ASN A 264 6.88 1.61 20.88
N SER A 265 7.87 2.47 20.80
CA SER A 265 8.14 3.49 21.81
C SER A 265 7.55 4.85 21.49
N ILE A 266 7.23 5.09 20.21
CA ILE A 266 6.71 6.37 19.71
C ILE A 266 5.46 6.13 18.85
N LYS A 267 4.45 6.99 19.02
CA LYS A 267 3.42 7.25 18.02
C LYS A 267 3.71 8.62 17.42
N ALA A 268 3.92 8.68 16.13
CA ALA A 268 4.19 9.92 15.42
C ALA A 268 2.98 10.33 14.58
N THR A 269 2.75 11.62 14.46
CA THR A 269 1.75 12.18 13.55
C THR A 269 2.37 13.20 12.63
N VAL A 270 1.84 13.29 11.40
CA VAL A 270 2.16 14.34 10.44
C VAL A 270 0.86 14.95 9.96
N ASP A 271 0.68 16.24 10.19
CA ASP A 271 -0.44 17.00 9.65
C ASP A 271 -0.35 17.07 8.11
N ALA A 272 -1.41 16.66 7.42
CA ALA A 272 -1.39 16.60 5.96
C ALA A 272 -1.37 17.97 5.28
N TYR A 273 -1.81 19.03 5.96
CA TYR A 273 -1.80 20.39 5.44
C TYR A 273 -0.49 21.13 5.72
N GLU A 274 -0.03 21.12 6.98
CA GLU A 274 1.17 21.86 7.40
C GLU A 274 2.43 21.03 7.45
N GLY A 275 2.33 19.70 7.43
CA GLY A 275 3.47 18.82 7.57
C GLY A 275 4.10 18.86 8.97
N THR A 276 3.40 19.36 9.97
CA THR A 276 3.89 19.41 11.35
C THR A 276 4.02 17.99 11.88
N VAL A 277 5.23 17.64 12.35
CA VAL A 277 5.53 16.36 12.98
C VAL A 277 5.35 16.48 14.48
N THR A 278 4.57 15.60 15.07
CA THR A 278 4.47 15.45 16.53
C THR A 278 4.82 14.01 16.93
N LEU A 279 5.73 13.87 17.87
CA LEU A 279 6.16 12.60 18.42
C LEU A 279 5.60 12.44 19.83
N TYR A 280 4.85 11.37 20.06
CA TYR A 280 4.30 11.04 21.38
C TYR A 280 4.99 9.81 21.96
N GLN A 281 5.48 9.91 23.19
CA GLN A 281 6.06 8.78 23.92
C GLN A 281 4.95 7.76 24.21
N TRP A 282 5.05 6.58 23.60
CA TRP A 282 4.06 5.52 23.78
C TRP A 282 4.46 4.53 24.87
N ASP A 283 5.73 4.10 24.89
CA ASP A 283 6.27 3.22 25.91
C ASP A 283 7.18 4.01 26.86
N ASP A 284 6.66 4.36 28.00
CA ASP A 284 7.38 5.09 29.06
C ASP A 284 8.38 4.23 29.84
N SER A 285 8.35 2.90 29.64
CA SER A 285 9.31 1.97 30.28
C SER A 285 10.58 1.77 29.45
N ASP A 286 10.58 2.10 28.14
CA ASP A 286 11.71 1.88 27.25
C ASP A 286 12.94 2.76 27.61
N PRO A 287 14.11 2.15 27.91
CA PRO A 287 15.32 2.90 28.24
C PRO A 287 15.90 3.67 27.06
N LEU A 288 15.69 3.21 25.81
CA LEU A 288 16.23 3.88 24.62
C LEU A 288 15.48 5.19 24.36
N VAL A 289 14.14 5.18 24.39
CA VAL A 289 13.37 6.42 24.21
C VAL A 289 13.64 7.41 25.35
N LYS A 290 13.81 6.93 26.59
CA LYS A 290 14.22 7.80 27.72
C LYS A 290 15.57 8.47 27.49
N SER A 291 16.51 7.77 26.89
CA SER A 291 17.84 8.30 26.58
C SER A 291 17.76 9.36 25.49
N TRP A 292 16.99 9.10 24.41
CA TRP A 292 16.79 10.04 23.33
C TRP A 292 16.02 11.28 23.77
N SER A 293 14.95 11.13 24.58
CA SER A 293 14.20 12.27 25.14
C SER A 293 15.06 13.17 26.04
N LYS A 294 16.07 12.61 26.71
CA LYS A 294 17.04 13.40 27.47
C LYS A 294 18.04 14.12 26.56
N ALA A 295 18.47 13.47 25.46
CA ALA A 295 19.41 14.07 24.50
C ALA A 295 18.75 15.20 23.70
N PHE A 296 17.45 15.07 23.39
CA PHE A 296 16.66 16.05 22.64
C PHE A 296 15.41 16.48 23.43
N PRO A 297 15.57 17.33 24.45
CA PRO A 297 14.43 17.75 25.28
C PRO A 297 13.37 18.48 24.46
N GLY A 298 12.09 18.17 24.70
CA GLY A 298 10.95 18.83 24.06
C GLY A 298 10.60 18.32 22.65
N VAL A 299 11.38 17.42 22.06
CA VAL A 299 11.07 16.79 20.77
C VAL A 299 9.97 15.74 20.90
N VAL A 300 9.99 14.98 22.00
CA VAL A 300 8.99 13.95 22.28
C VAL A 300 8.05 14.45 23.35
N LYS A 301 6.75 14.49 23.03
CA LYS A 301 5.68 14.85 23.97
C LYS A 301 5.27 13.64 24.81
N PRO A 302 4.81 13.84 26.04
CA PRO A 302 4.25 12.73 26.82
C PRO A 302 2.93 12.23 26.22
N ARG A 303 2.62 10.93 26.40
CA ARG A 303 1.37 10.32 25.93
C ARG A 303 0.12 11.06 26.44
N SER A 304 0.17 11.67 27.61
CA SER A 304 -0.95 12.42 28.18
C SER A 304 -1.33 13.68 27.39
N GLU A 305 -0.51 14.10 26.44
CA GLU A 305 -0.82 15.20 25.52
C GLU A 305 -1.45 14.73 24.19
N MET A 306 -1.66 13.43 24.00
CA MET A 306 -2.37 12.94 22.83
C MET A 306 -3.86 13.29 22.94
N PRO A 307 -4.46 13.88 21.90
CA PRO A 307 -5.91 14.08 21.84
C PRO A 307 -6.68 12.76 21.95
N ASP A 308 -7.84 12.78 22.58
CA ASP A 308 -8.69 11.58 22.72
C ASP A 308 -9.13 11.03 21.36
N GLU A 309 -9.40 11.91 20.40
CA GLU A 309 -9.73 11.52 19.04
C GLU A 309 -8.56 10.79 18.36
N LEU A 310 -7.32 11.31 18.49
CA LEU A 310 -6.14 10.59 18.01
C LEU A 310 -5.98 9.21 18.68
N LEU A 311 -6.22 9.13 20.00
CA LEU A 311 -6.19 7.86 20.73
C LEU A 311 -7.24 6.86 20.21
N ALA A 312 -8.39 7.33 19.74
CA ALA A 312 -9.43 6.48 19.15
C ALA A 312 -8.96 5.81 17.85
N HIS A 313 -8.06 6.43 17.10
CA HIS A 313 -7.52 5.93 15.83
C HIS A 313 -6.18 5.19 15.96
N VAL A 314 -5.52 5.22 17.13
CA VAL A 314 -4.30 4.43 17.37
C VAL A 314 -4.59 2.94 17.22
N ARG A 315 -3.83 2.26 16.35
CA ARG A 315 -3.89 0.81 16.15
C ARG A 315 -2.59 0.12 16.60
N TYR A 316 -2.63 -1.20 16.75
CA TYR A 316 -1.42 -1.98 17.07
C TYR A 316 -0.62 -2.16 15.77
N PRO A 317 0.67 -1.80 15.74
CA PRO A 317 1.42 -1.72 14.48
C PRO A 317 1.74 -3.10 13.90
N GLN A 318 1.74 -3.17 12.57
CA GLN A 318 1.89 -4.43 11.84
C GLN A 318 3.29 -5.03 11.94
N ASP A 319 4.34 -4.23 11.80
CA ASP A 319 5.70 -4.76 11.75
C ASP A 319 6.13 -5.39 13.07
N ILE A 320 5.85 -4.76 14.21
CA ILE A 320 6.14 -5.39 15.50
C ILE A 320 5.30 -6.66 15.73
N PHE A 321 4.06 -6.69 15.26
CA PHE A 321 3.24 -7.89 15.33
C PHE A 321 3.82 -9.03 14.48
N LYS A 322 4.34 -8.73 13.27
CA LYS A 322 5.03 -9.70 12.41
C LYS A 322 6.30 -10.24 13.07
N VAL A 323 7.07 -9.39 13.75
CA VAL A 323 8.22 -9.82 14.56
C VAL A 323 7.76 -10.73 15.69
N GLN A 324 6.69 -10.35 16.42
CA GLN A 324 6.16 -11.15 17.55
C GLN A 324 5.61 -12.50 17.09
N ARG A 325 4.90 -12.57 15.95
CA ARG A 325 4.44 -13.87 15.41
C ARG A 325 5.61 -14.78 15.02
N THR A 326 6.69 -14.19 14.49
CA THR A 326 7.92 -14.94 14.19
C THR A 326 8.58 -15.50 15.45
N ILE A 327 8.61 -14.74 16.54
CA ILE A 327 9.08 -15.20 17.85
C ILE A 327 8.16 -16.29 18.39
N MET A 328 6.84 -16.05 18.39
CA MET A 328 5.83 -16.99 18.89
C MET A 328 5.89 -18.34 18.17
N SER A 329 6.21 -18.37 16.88
CA SER A 329 6.28 -19.59 16.08
C SER A 329 7.26 -20.64 16.63
N ARG A 330 8.22 -20.24 17.45
CA ARG A 330 9.23 -21.11 18.07
C ARG A 330 9.13 -21.15 19.59
N TYR A 331 9.00 -19.98 20.21
CA TYR A 331 9.14 -19.84 21.67
C TYR A 331 7.85 -20.16 22.47
N HIS A 332 6.76 -20.58 21.79
CA HIS A 332 5.63 -21.22 22.46
C HIS A 332 5.98 -22.63 22.97
N VAL A 333 7.04 -23.25 22.42
CA VAL A 333 7.51 -24.58 22.85
C VAL A 333 8.36 -24.41 24.11
N THR A 334 7.88 -24.96 25.24
CA THR A 334 8.53 -24.82 26.54
C THR A 334 9.33 -26.06 26.96
N ASP A 335 9.07 -27.22 26.32
CA ASP A 335 9.86 -28.43 26.57
C ASP A 335 11.20 -28.36 25.85
N PRO A 336 12.35 -28.54 26.53
CA PRO A 336 13.67 -28.41 25.92
C PRO A 336 13.97 -29.42 24.82
N LEU A 337 13.46 -30.65 24.92
CA LEU A 337 13.69 -31.67 23.88
C LEU A 337 12.85 -31.42 22.66
N ALA A 338 11.59 -31.02 22.81
CA ALA A 338 10.72 -30.61 21.74
C ALA A 338 11.27 -29.37 21.03
N PHE A 339 11.79 -28.40 21.80
CA PHE A 339 12.44 -27.20 21.24
C PHE A 339 13.71 -27.55 20.44
N TYR A 340 14.57 -28.42 21.00
CA TYR A 340 15.80 -28.86 20.32
C TYR A 340 15.52 -29.60 19.02
N SER A 341 14.49 -30.47 19.01
CA SER A 341 14.10 -31.23 17.82
C SER A 341 13.34 -30.40 16.78
N GLY A 342 12.76 -29.26 17.17
CA GLY A 342 11.91 -28.41 16.33
C GLY A 342 10.58 -29.08 15.93
N GLN A 343 10.17 -30.18 16.54
CA GLN A 343 9.00 -30.95 16.12
C GLN A 343 7.68 -30.21 16.29
N ASP A 344 7.60 -29.36 17.31
CA ASP A 344 6.38 -28.62 17.67
C ASP A 344 6.40 -27.16 17.17
N PHE A 345 7.38 -26.77 16.38
CA PHE A 345 7.44 -25.41 15.83
C PHE A 345 6.29 -25.16 14.88
N TRP A 346 5.87 -23.89 14.84
CA TRP A 346 4.86 -23.39 13.92
C TRP A 346 5.49 -22.62 12.78
N VAL A 347 4.73 -22.45 11.72
CA VAL A 347 5.03 -21.57 10.58
C VAL A 347 3.82 -20.67 10.32
N ILE A 348 4.07 -19.50 9.78
CA ILE A 348 3.00 -18.68 9.23
C ILE A 348 2.60 -19.32 7.88
N PRO A 349 1.33 -19.60 7.63
CA PRO A 349 0.88 -20.14 6.35
C PRO A 349 1.26 -19.23 5.20
N ILE A 350 1.55 -19.82 4.04
CA ILE A 350 1.65 -19.08 2.78
C ILE A 350 0.28 -18.49 2.47
N ASP A 351 0.26 -17.30 1.88
CA ASP A 351 -0.96 -16.65 1.48
C ASP A 351 -1.65 -17.44 0.35
N PRO A 352 -2.82 -18.04 0.59
CA PRO A 352 -3.50 -18.84 -0.42
C PRO A 352 -4.06 -17.99 -1.58
N THR A 353 -4.29 -16.70 -1.38
CA THR A 353 -4.81 -15.78 -2.40
C THR A 353 -3.73 -15.26 -3.34
N SER A 354 -2.46 -15.42 -2.96
CA SER A 354 -1.28 -15.04 -3.75
C SER A 354 -0.29 -16.21 -3.90
N PRO A 355 -0.71 -17.38 -4.41
CA PRO A 355 0.09 -18.59 -4.35
C PRO A 355 1.38 -18.51 -5.20
N THR A 356 1.46 -17.62 -6.16
CA THR A 356 2.65 -17.42 -7.00
C THR A 356 3.80 -16.75 -6.26
N LEU A 357 3.52 -15.93 -5.25
CA LEU A 357 4.54 -15.21 -4.48
C LEU A 357 5.23 -16.10 -3.45
N GLN A 358 4.55 -17.16 -2.98
CA GLN A 358 5.05 -18.07 -1.93
C GLN A 358 5.46 -17.35 -0.63
N GLU A 359 4.85 -16.19 -0.37
CA GLU A 359 5.12 -15.37 0.81
C GLU A 359 4.10 -15.64 1.92
N PRO A 360 4.46 -15.33 3.19
CA PRO A 360 3.55 -15.50 4.32
C PRO A 360 2.26 -14.70 4.16
N GLN A 361 1.16 -15.25 4.66
CA GLN A 361 -0.12 -14.54 4.76
C GLN A 361 0.04 -13.27 5.63
N PRO A 362 -0.44 -12.09 5.18
CA PRO A 362 -0.39 -10.87 5.96
C PRO A 362 -1.29 -10.96 7.19
N PRO A 363 -1.01 -10.21 8.26
CA PRO A 363 -1.95 -10.07 9.36
C PRO A 363 -3.13 -9.17 8.95
N TYR A 364 -4.31 -9.42 9.53
CA TYR A 364 -5.54 -8.68 9.22
C TYR A 364 -6.10 -7.98 10.44
N TYR A 365 -6.49 -6.71 10.29
CA TYR A 365 -7.29 -6.01 11.28
C TYR A 365 -8.75 -6.44 11.17
N LEU A 366 -9.33 -6.89 12.26
CA LEU A 366 -10.69 -7.40 12.32
C LEU A 366 -11.40 -6.92 13.60
N GLN A 367 -12.68 -6.61 13.49
CA GLN A 367 -13.54 -6.44 14.65
C GLN A 367 -13.95 -7.83 15.16
N LEU A 368 -13.31 -8.31 16.22
CA LEU A 368 -13.37 -9.70 16.64
C LEU A 368 -13.66 -9.85 18.14
N GLN A 369 -14.59 -10.72 18.49
CA GLN A 369 -14.80 -11.15 19.84
C GLN A 369 -14.04 -12.46 20.09
N MET A 370 -12.87 -12.38 20.73
CA MET A 370 -12.11 -13.55 21.11
C MET A 370 -12.86 -14.41 22.12
N PRO A 371 -12.73 -15.74 22.09
CA PRO A 371 -13.31 -16.63 23.10
C PRO A 371 -12.98 -16.18 24.52
N GLY A 372 -14.00 -16.08 25.36
CA GLY A 372 -13.90 -15.57 26.72
C GLY A 372 -13.85 -14.05 26.87
N ALA A 373 -13.85 -13.28 25.78
CA ALA A 373 -14.01 -11.83 25.84
C ALA A 373 -15.51 -11.43 25.93
N LYS A 374 -15.78 -10.30 26.60
CA LYS A 374 -17.17 -9.81 26.77
C LYS A 374 -17.70 -9.07 25.54
N THR A 375 -16.82 -8.44 24.78
CA THR A 375 -17.15 -7.59 23.62
C THR A 375 -16.16 -7.82 22.50
N ALA A 376 -16.60 -7.57 21.27
CA ALA A 376 -15.71 -7.50 20.13
C ALA A 376 -14.72 -6.34 20.29
N LYS A 377 -13.50 -6.54 19.81
CA LYS A 377 -12.42 -5.55 19.82
C LYS A 377 -11.78 -5.49 18.45
N PHE A 378 -11.39 -4.29 18.03
CA PHE A 378 -10.54 -4.12 16.86
C PHE A 378 -9.17 -4.74 17.16
N SER A 379 -8.83 -5.79 16.43
CA SER A 379 -7.69 -6.65 16.73
C SER A 379 -6.91 -6.95 15.46
N LEU A 380 -5.58 -7.03 15.58
CA LEU A 380 -4.72 -7.52 14.51
C LEU A 380 -4.50 -9.03 14.71
N THR A 381 -4.70 -9.82 13.65
CA THR A 381 -4.83 -11.27 13.74
C THR A 381 -3.88 -12.00 12.79
N THR A 382 -3.50 -13.22 13.14
CA THR A 382 -2.74 -14.14 12.29
C THR A 382 -3.02 -15.59 12.68
N THR A 383 -2.72 -16.50 11.76
CA THR A 383 -2.82 -17.94 11.97
C THR A 383 -1.44 -18.60 11.96
N PHE A 384 -1.35 -19.79 12.53
CA PHE A 384 -0.17 -20.63 12.47
C PHE A 384 -0.53 -22.05 12.02
N ALA A 385 0.36 -22.67 11.26
CA ALA A 385 0.32 -24.08 10.91
C ALA A 385 1.50 -24.81 11.57
N PRO A 386 1.39 -26.12 11.88
CA PRO A 386 2.55 -26.92 12.28
C PRO A 386 3.55 -27.03 11.12
N VAL A 387 4.83 -27.07 11.43
CA VAL A 387 5.86 -27.29 10.41
C VAL A 387 5.52 -28.51 9.55
N ARG A 388 5.60 -28.36 8.21
CA ARG A 388 5.32 -29.40 7.21
C ARG A 388 3.87 -29.91 7.17
N ARG A 389 2.90 -29.17 7.72
CA ARG A 389 1.47 -29.49 7.62
C ARG A 389 0.69 -28.25 7.18
N GLN A 390 -0.47 -28.48 6.58
CA GLN A 390 -1.38 -27.41 6.17
C GLN A 390 -2.61 -27.26 7.08
N THR A 391 -2.59 -27.97 8.24
CA THR A 391 -3.64 -27.84 9.26
C THR A 391 -3.40 -26.62 10.12
N LEU A 392 -4.45 -26.09 10.73
CA LEU A 392 -4.34 -24.98 11.68
C LEU A 392 -3.77 -25.46 13.02
N ALA A 393 -2.73 -24.80 13.53
CA ALA A 393 -2.15 -25.07 14.84
C ALA A 393 -2.65 -24.08 15.90
N SER A 394 -2.78 -22.82 15.52
CA SER A 394 -3.10 -21.74 16.45
C SER A 394 -3.65 -20.53 15.71
N PHE A 395 -4.45 -19.74 16.42
CA PHE A 395 -4.89 -18.41 16.04
C PHE A 395 -4.39 -17.40 17.06
N MET A 396 -3.79 -16.30 16.60
CA MET A 396 -3.26 -15.24 17.47
C MET A 396 -3.92 -13.91 17.12
N ALA A 397 -4.33 -13.18 18.15
CA ALA A 397 -4.89 -11.85 18.04
C ALA A 397 -4.26 -10.90 19.07
N VAL A 398 -4.03 -9.65 18.68
CA VAL A 398 -3.63 -8.58 19.59
C VAL A 398 -4.69 -7.49 19.58
N ASN A 399 -5.10 -7.04 20.77
CA ASN A 399 -6.05 -5.94 20.86
C ASN A 399 -5.41 -4.60 20.43
N SER A 400 -6.00 -3.98 19.43
CA SER A 400 -5.55 -2.71 18.83
C SER A 400 -6.29 -1.48 19.39
N GLN A 401 -7.32 -1.66 20.23
CA GLN A 401 -8.02 -0.54 20.84
C GLN A 401 -7.28 -0.06 22.09
N VAL A 402 -7.08 1.25 22.18
CA VAL A 402 -6.47 1.89 23.36
C VAL A 402 -7.33 1.64 24.61
N GLY A 403 -6.70 1.31 25.73
CA GLY A 403 -7.30 0.94 27.00
C GLY A 403 -6.41 -0.06 27.75
N ASP A 404 -6.93 -0.65 28.83
CA ASP A 404 -6.18 -1.57 29.72
C ASP A 404 -5.67 -2.84 29.02
N ASP A 405 -6.35 -3.25 27.95
CA ASP A 405 -6.01 -4.45 27.16
C ASP A 405 -5.26 -4.13 25.85
N TYR A 406 -4.88 -2.87 25.59
CA TYR A 406 -4.12 -2.53 24.38
C TYR A 406 -2.79 -3.31 24.31
N GLY A 407 -2.54 -3.91 23.17
CA GLY A 407 -1.31 -4.70 22.95
C GLY A 407 -1.33 -6.07 23.64
N LYS A 408 -2.43 -6.47 24.28
CA LYS A 408 -2.56 -7.79 24.88
C LYS A 408 -2.75 -8.85 23.81
N ILE A 409 -1.75 -9.70 23.66
CA ILE A 409 -1.76 -10.82 22.73
C ILE A 409 -2.51 -11.99 23.36
N ARG A 410 -3.44 -12.56 22.61
CA ARG A 410 -4.16 -13.80 22.96
C ARG A 410 -3.89 -14.84 21.89
N VAL A 411 -3.56 -16.05 22.32
CA VAL A 411 -3.26 -17.19 21.45
C VAL A 411 -4.24 -18.31 21.76
N LEU A 412 -5.01 -18.73 20.75
CA LEU A 412 -5.86 -19.91 20.80
C LEU A 412 -5.07 -21.08 20.22
N GLN A 413 -4.54 -21.92 21.09
CA GLN A 413 -3.84 -23.13 20.67
C GLN A 413 -4.84 -24.26 20.45
N LEU A 414 -4.85 -24.85 19.27
CA LEU A 414 -5.75 -25.94 18.94
C LEU A 414 -5.24 -27.27 19.48
N PRO A 415 -6.14 -28.19 19.90
CA PRO A 415 -5.77 -29.51 20.32
C PRO A 415 -5.06 -30.31 19.23
N ARG A 416 -3.97 -31.02 19.56
CA ARG A 416 -3.16 -31.78 18.56
C ARG A 416 -3.90 -33.01 18.00
N ASN A 417 -4.94 -33.46 18.66
CA ASN A 417 -5.78 -34.58 18.23
C ASN A 417 -6.97 -34.16 17.35
N THR A 418 -7.16 -32.88 17.15
CA THR A 418 -8.22 -32.34 16.26
C THR A 418 -7.57 -31.80 15.01
N VAL A 419 -8.06 -32.24 13.84
CA VAL A 419 -7.60 -31.75 12.54
C VAL A 419 -8.54 -30.65 12.07
N ILE A 420 -8.05 -29.40 12.13
CA ILE A 420 -8.74 -28.24 11.58
C ILE A 420 -7.96 -27.80 10.35
N PRO A 421 -8.59 -27.63 9.18
CA PRO A 421 -7.92 -27.16 7.97
C PRO A 421 -7.26 -25.79 8.22
N GLY A 422 -6.03 -25.59 7.76
CA GLY A 422 -5.41 -24.25 7.72
C GLY A 422 -5.81 -23.50 6.45
N PRO A 423 -5.44 -22.20 6.31
CA PRO A 423 -5.88 -21.35 5.21
C PRO A 423 -5.63 -21.96 3.82
N VAL A 424 -4.44 -22.50 3.56
CA VAL A 424 -4.11 -23.15 2.27
C VAL A 424 -5.00 -24.36 1.99
N GLN A 425 -5.31 -25.16 3.01
CA GLN A 425 -6.18 -26.32 2.85
C GLN A 425 -7.63 -25.90 2.62
N VAL A 426 -8.09 -24.85 3.29
CA VAL A 426 -9.44 -24.30 3.08
C VAL A 426 -9.59 -23.78 1.66
N GLN A 427 -8.59 -23.06 1.14
CA GLN A 427 -8.60 -22.58 -0.24
C GLN A 427 -8.70 -23.75 -1.22
N ASN A 428 -7.90 -24.79 -1.02
CA ASN A 428 -8.00 -26.01 -1.84
C ASN A 428 -9.38 -26.69 -1.74
N ASN A 429 -9.99 -26.67 -0.56
CA ASN A 429 -11.34 -27.21 -0.36
C ASN A 429 -12.39 -26.39 -1.12
N PHE A 430 -12.28 -25.07 -1.13
CA PHE A 430 -13.15 -24.20 -1.92
C PHE A 430 -13.02 -24.48 -3.42
N GLU A 431 -11.80 -24.53 -3.93
CA GLU A 431 -11.54 -24.77 -5.35
C GLU A 431 -11.94 -26.18 -5.82
N SER A 432 -11.82 -27.17 -4.95
CA SER A 432 -12.16 -28.57 -5.25
C SER A 432 -13.63 -28.91 -5.02
N ASN A 433 -14.40 -28.03 -4.38
CA ASN A 433 -15.83 -28.23 -4.18
C ASN A 433 -16.56 -28.15 -5.53
N PRO A 434 -17.35 -29.18 -5.95
CA PRO A 434 -17.98 -29.21 -7.27
C PRO A 434 -18.98 -28.06 -7.50
N ASP A 435 -19.73 -27.67 -6.47
CA ASP A 435 -20.73 -26.61 -6.56
C ASP A 435 -20.05 -25.25 -6.68
N VAL A 436 -19.07 -24.97 -5.83
CA VAL A 436 -18.23 -23.75 -5.89
C VAL A 436 -17.50 -23.68 -7.23
N GLY A 437 -16.82 -24.75 -7.63
CA GLY A 437 -16.06 -24.81 -8.89
C GLY A 437 -16.95 -24.56 -10.12
N SER A 438 -18.17 -25.09 -10.13
CA SER A 438 -19.13 -24.87 -11.21
C SER A 438 -19.56 -23.41 -11.29
N LEU A 439 -19.86 -22.77 -10.15
CA LEU A 439 -20.25 -21.37 -10.07
C LEU A 439 -19.09 -20.43 -10.41
N LEU A 440 -17.88 -20.67 -9.89
CA LEU A 440 -16.69 -19.90 -10.25
C LEU A 440 -16.36 -19.99 -11.74
N ASN A 441 -16.51 -21.18 -12.35
CA ASN A 441 -16.34 -21.35 -13.79
C ASN A 441 -17.41 -20.61 -14.60
N LEU A 442 -18.65 -20.53 -14.10
CA LEU A 442 -19.69 -19.75 -14.74
C LEU A 442 -19.39 -18.24 -14.66
N LEU A 443 -18.93 -17.75 -13.50
CA LEU A 443 -18.54 -16.36 -13.30
C LEU A 443 -17.31 -15.94 -14.13
N ARG A 444 -16.44 -16.88 -14.50
CA ARG A 444 -15.27 -16.66 -15.39
C ARG A 444 -15.64 -16.67 -16.88
N ARG A 445 -16.90 -17.04 -17.25
CA ARG A 445 -17.36 -17.01 -18.64
C ARG A 445 -17.81 -15.60 -19.04
N GLY A 446 -17.82 -15.31 -20.32
CA GLY A 446 -18.37 -14.06 -20.85
C GLY A 446 -17.47 -12.85 -20.73
N GLY A 447 -16.13 -13.03 -20.58
CA GLY A 447 -15.18 -11.92 -20.50
C GLY A 447 -15.11 -11.29 -19.10
N SER A 448 -15.41 -12.06 -18.06
CA SER A 448 -15.24 -11.65 -16.66
C SER A 448 -14.02 -12.33 -16.02
N GLU A 449 -13.34 -11.62 -15.14
CA GLU A 449 -12.29 -12.13 -14.27
C GLU A 449 -12.82 -12.22 -12.84
N VAL A 450 -12.47 -13.32 -12.16
CA VAL A 450 -12.81 -13.55 -10.76
C VAL A 450 -11.56 -13.36 -9.92
N GLU A 451 -11.63 -12.44 -8.96
CA GLU A 451 -10.58 -12.17 -7.99
C GLU A 451 -11.05 -12.61 -6.60
N LEU A 452 -10.23 -13.43 -5.95
CA LEU A 452 -10.48 -13.90 -4.59
C LEU A 452 -9.82 -12.93 -3.62
N GLY A 453 -10.59 -12.44 -2.65
CA GLY A 453 -10.04 -11.55 -1.62
C GLY A 453 -9.42 -12.32 -0.46
N ASN A 454 -9.00 -11.61 0.57
CA ASN A 454 -8.34 -12.19 1.73
C ASN A 454 -9.17 -13.31 2.38
N LEU A 455 -8.59 -14.50 2.53
CA LEU A 455 -9.18 -15.58 3.30
C LEU A 455 -9.04 -15.31 4.79
N LEU A 456 -10.14 -14.97 5.45
CA LEU A 456 -10.18 -14.67 6.87
C LEU A 456 -10.47 -15.93 7.68
N SER A 457 -9.79 -16.10 8.81
CA SER A 457 -10.03 -17.18 9.80
C SER A 457 -10.58 -16.55 11.07
N LEU A 458 -11.80 -16.91 11.45
CA LEU A 458 -12.54 -16.31 12.57
C LEU A 458 -12.90 -17.37 13.61
N PRO A 459 -12.36 -17.32 14.82
CA PRO A 459 -12.79 -18.21 15.89
C PRO A 459 -14.21 -17.86 16.34
N ILE A 460 -15.12 -18.81 16.20
CA ILE A 460 -16.55 -18.67 16.60
C ILE A 460 -16.98 -19.92 17.36
N GLY A 461 -17.47 -19.75 18.59
CA GLY A 461 -17.82 -20.87 19.44
C GLY A 461 -16.65 -21.84 19.63
N ASP A 462 -16.86 -23.11 19.31
CA ASP A 462 -15.85 -24.17 19.41
C ASP A 462 -15.15 -24.47 18.07
N GLY A 463 -15.31 -23.60 17.04
CA GLY A 463 -14.78 -23.82 15.71
C GLY A 463 -14.14 -22.59 15.09
N ILE A 464 -13.71 -22.75 13.85
CA ILE A 464 -13.18 -21.66 13.01
C ILE A 464 -14.12 -21.49 11.81
N LEU A 465 -14.63 -20.30 11.64
CA LEU A 465 -15.31 -19.87 10.42
C LEU A 465 -14.26 -19.27 9.48
N TYR A 466 -14.24 -19.76 8.26
CA TYR A 466 -13.44 -19.18 7.17
C TYR A 466 -14.35 -18.40 6.24
N VAL A 467 -13.89 -17.21 5.85
CA VAL A 467 -14.66 -16.30 4.98
C VAL A 467 -13.74 -15.71 3.93
N GLU A 468 -14.13 -15.80 2.67
CA GLU A 468 -13.41 -15.25 1.54
C GLU A 468 -14.35 -14.47 0.63
N PRO A 469 -14.17 -13.16 0.44
CA PRO A 469 -14.98 -12.38 -0.48
C PRO A 469 -14.56 -12.66 -1.93
N VAL A 470 -15.53 -12.76 -2.83
CA VAL A 470 -15.31 -13.03 -4.25
C VAL A 470 -15.73 -11.81 -5.07
N TYR A 471 -14.75 -11.23 -5.76
CA TYR A 471 -14.91 -10.06 -6.61
C TYR A 471 -14.94 -10.45 -8.07
N ILE A 472 -15.68 -9.69 -8.86
CA ILE A 472 -15.77 -9.85 -10.30
C ILE A 472 -15.49 -8.52 -10.97
N ARG A 473 -14.66 -8.55 -12.01
CA ARG A 473 -14.47 -7.44 -12.93
C ARG A 473 -14.59 -7.89 -14.38
N ALA A 474 -14.86 -6.98 -15.31
CA ALA A 474 -14.78 -7.28 -16.73
C ALA A 474 -13.30 -7.47 -17.14
N ALA A 475 -13.02 -8.46 -18.00
CA ALA A 475 -11.66 -8.70 -18.51
C ALA A 475 -11.20 -7.66 -19.53
N ALA A 476 -12.11 -6.87 -20.09
CA ALA A 476 -11.83 -5.84 -21.09
C ALA A 476 -12.30 -4.46 -20.63
N GLY A 477 -11.56 -3.41 -21.03
CA GLY A 477 -11.88 -2.02 -20.69
C GLY A 477 -11.37 -1.60 -19.31
N GLU A 478 -11.71 -0.37 -18.91
CA GLU A 478 -11.45 0.14 -17.57
C GLU A 478 -12.49 -0.42 -16.61
N SER A 479 -12.19 -1.55 -16.01
CA SER A 479 -13.09 -2.25 -15.09
C SER A 479 -12.50 -2.31 -13.69
N TYR A 480 -13.36 -2.42 -12.69
CA TYR A 480 -12.97 -2.46 -11.29
C TYR A 480 -13.68 -3.63 -10.57
N PRO A 481 -13.05 -4.20 -9.53
CA PRO A 481 -13.62 -5.31 -8.79
C PRO A 481 -14.90 -4.91 -8.04
N LEU A 482 -15.94 -5.71 -8.17
CA LEU A 482 -17.20 -5.60 -7.43
C LEU A 482 -17.41 -6.86 -6.59
N LEU A 483 -17.74 -6.70 -5.32
CA LEU A 483 -18.05 -7.80 -4.43
C LEU A 483 -19.35 -8.46 -4.87
N ARG A 484 -19.29 -9.70 -5.33
CA ARG A 484 -20.46 -10.41 -5.87
C ARG A 484 -20.93 -11.57 -5.03
N ARG A 485 -20.00 -12.22 -4.33
CA ARG A 485 -20.27 -13.42 -3.55
C ARG A 485 -19.33 -13.50 -2.35
N VAL A 486 -19.68 -14.35 -1.42
CA VAL A 486 -18.87 -14.72 -0.27
C VAL A 486 -18.78 -16.24 -0.21
N LEU A 487 -17.56 -16.76 -0.22
CA LEU A 487 -17.26 -18.13 0.17
C LEU A 487 -17.16 -18.19 1.68
N ALA A 488 -17.81 -19.15 2.29
CA ALA A 488 -17.63 -19.40 3.72
C ALA A 488 -17.61 -20.90 4.02
N SER A 489 -16.85 -21.28 5.05
CA SER A 489 -16.90 -22.66 5.57
C SER A 489 -16.83 -22.71 7.06
N PHE A 490 -17.55 -23.67 7.63
CA PHE A 490 -17.52 -23.99 9.05
C PHE A 490 -17.62 -25.52 9.22
N GLY A 491 -16.62 -26.13 9.85
CA GLY A 491 -16.48 -27.58 9.83
C GLY A 491 -16.32 -28.12 8.42
N ASP A 492 -17.17 -29.09 8.04
CA ASP A 492 -17.17 -29.70 6.70
C ASP A 492 -18.11 -29.02 5.70
N GLN A 493 -18.85 -28.00 6.15
CA GLN A 493 -19.80 -27.29 5.28
C GLN A 493 -19.10 -26.15 4.55
N VAL A 494 -19.36 -26.06 3.25
CA VAL A 494 -18.91 -24.98 2.37
C VAL A 494 -20.14 -24.36 1.73
N VAL A 495 -20.20 -23.03 1.72
CA VAL A 495 -21.29 -22.25 1.12
C VAL A 495 -20.73 -21.15 0.23
N PHE A 496 -21.49 -20.78 -0.82
CA PHE A 496 -21.14 -19.73 -1.76
C PHE A 496 -22.37 -18.85 -1.99
N GLU A 497 -22.47 -17.78 -1.21
CA GLU A 497 -23.68 -16.98 -1.08
C GLU A 497 -23.45 -15.52 -1.49
N GLU A 498 -24.51 -14.73 -1.60
CA GLU A 498 -24.45 -13.32 -2.06
C GLU A 498 -23.77 -12.40 -1.06
N ASN A 499 -23.90 -12.69 0.23
CA ASN A 499 -23.32 -11.91 1.30
C ASN A 499 -23.08 -12.79 2.54
N ILE A 500 -22.39 -12.23 3.53
CA ILE A 500 -22.02 -12.98 4.74
C ILE A 500 -23.23 -13.38 5.58
N ASP A 501 -24.27 -12.54 5.66
CA ASP A 501 -25.45 -12.84 6.46
C ASP A 501 -26.18 -14.07 5.90
N ARG A 502 -26.32 -14.11 4.58
CA ARG A 502 -26.90 -15.27 3.89
C ARG A 502 -26.04 -16.52 4.06
N ALA A 503 -24.72 -16.39 3.95
CA ALA A 503 -23.80 -17.50 4.19
C ALA A 503 -23.94 -18.07 5.60
N LEU A 504 -24.06 -17.21 6.60
CA LEU A 504 -24.29 -17.62 7.99
C LEU A 504 -25.65 -18.28 8.20
N GLU A 505 -26.71 -17.78 7.58
CA GLU A 505 -28.04 -18.42 7.65
C GLU A 505 -28.00 -19.85 7.10
N VAL A 506 -27.33 -20.08 5.98
CA VAL A 506 -27.18 -21.41 5.38
C VAL A 506 -26.30 -22.30 6.24
N LEU A 507 -25.15 -21.85 6.71
CA LEU A 507 -24.26 -22.61 7.59
C LEU A 507 -24.92 -22.99 8.92
N LEU A 508 -25.82 -22.16 9.44
CA LEU A 508 -26.57 -22.43 10.66
C LEU A 508 -27.86 -23.24 10.42
N GLY A 509 -28.11 -23.67 9.19
CA GLY A 509 -29.30 -24.45 8.82
C GLY A 509 -30.63 -23.68 8.90
N LYS A 510 -30.57 -22.34 8.92
CA LYS A 510 -31.78 -21.49 8.96
C LYS A 510 -32.36 -21.21 7.59
N ALA A 511 -31.59 -21.44 6.54
CA ALA A 511 -32.03 -21.26 5.15
C ALA A 511 -31.40 -22.32 4.23
N PRO A 512 -32.03 -22.72 3.12
CA PRO A 512 -31.40 -23.58 2.12
C PRO A 512 -30.33 -22.80 1.34
N PRO A 513 -29.31 -23.47 0.78
CA PRO A 513 -28.34 -22.84 -0.12
C PRO A 513 -29.02 -22.18 -1.32
N SER A 514 -28.42 -21.10 -1.83
CA SER A 514 -28.92 -20.43 -3.04
C SER A 514 -28.79 -21.36 -4.25
N SER A 515 -29.88 -21.56 -4.99
CA SER A 515 -29.90 -22.42 -6.17
C SER A 515 -29.43 -21.62 -7.40
N GLY A 516 -28.13 -21.60 -7.65
CA GLY A 516 -27.57 -21.02 -8.88
C GLY A 516 -27.41 -19.49 -8.85
N LEU A 517 -26.90 -18.97 -9.95
CA LEU A 517 -26.90 -17.53 -10.19
C LEU A 517 -28.30 -17.16 -10.67
N ASP A 518 -28.99 -16.23 -10.01
CA ASP A 518 -30.14 -15.57 -10.59
C ASP A 518 -29.72 -14.95 -11.93
N GLU A 519 -30.43 -15.30 -13.03
CA GLU A 519 -30.13 -14.77 -14.37
C GLU A 519 -30.16 -13.24 -14.47
N GLY A 520 -30.63 -12.54 -13.43
CA GLY A 520 -30.62 -11.08 -13.31
C GLY A 520 -29.30 -10.46 -12.80
N ALA A 521 -28.29 -11.25 -12.43
CA ALA A 521 -27.05 -10.74 -11.84
C ALA A 521 -25.95 -10.43 -12.87
N LEU A 522 -26.14 -10.71 -14.15
CA LEU A 522 -25.28 -10.20 -15.22
C LEU A 522 -25.73 -8.77 -15.54
N PRO A 523 -24.85 -7.77 -15.55
CA PRO A 523 -25.22 -6.44 -16.00
C PRO A 523 -25.71 -6.54 -17.45
N GLU A 524 -27.01 -6.33 -17.67
CA GLU A 524 -27.55 -6.04 -18.99
C GLU A 524 -26.82 -4.81 -19.49
N GLN A 525 -25.95 -5.00 -20.47
CA GLN A 525 -25.31 -3.89 -21.16
C GLN A 525 -26.44 -3.16 -21.90
N THR A 526 -27.00 -2.14 -21.28
CA THR A 526 -27.74 -1.11 -22.00
C THR A 526 -26.70 -0.37 -22.84
N GLU A 527 -26.53 -0.81 -24.09
CA GLU A 527 -25.92 0.03 -25.13
C GLU A 527 -26.65 1.37 -25.13
N PRO A 528 -25.95 2.49 -24.99
CA PRO A 528 -26.57 3.78 -25.23
C PRO A 528 -27.00 3.80 -26.69
N ALA A 529 -28.30 3.96 -26.92
CA ALA A 529 -28.86 4.14 -28.25
C ALA A 529 -28.11 5.28 -28.96
N LEU A 530 -27.29 4.93 -29.93
CA LEU A 530 -26.69 5.89 -30.85
C LEU A 530 -27.83 6.56 -31.65
N PRO A 531 -27.85 7.87 -31.78
CA PRO A 531 -28.79 8.54 -32.68
C PRO A 531 -28.50 8.11 -34.11
N GLU A 532 -29.56 7.70 -34.78
CA GLU A 532 -29.61 7.33 -36.18
C GLU A 532 -29.04 8.45 -37.06
N GLN A 533 -27.79 8.29 -37.48
CA GLN A 533 -27.19 9.18 -38.49
C GLN A 533 -27.37 8.53 -39.84
N THR A 534 -28.18 9.20 -40.69
CA THR A 534 -28.33 8.94 -42.10
C THR A 534 -26.96 8.98 -42.81
N GLU A 535 -26.61 7.84 -43.43
CA GLU A 535 -25.41 7.72 -44.27
C GLU A 535 -25.42 8.69 -45.45
N PRO A 536 -24.34 9.42 -45.73
CA PRO A 536 -24.02 9.87 -47.07
C PRO A 536 -23.09 8.83 -47.73
N SER A 537 -23.47 8.42 -48.92
CA SER A 537 -22.74 7.53 -49.81
C SER A 537 -21.30 7.97 -50.02
N VAL A 538 -20.34 7.09 -49.73
CA VAL A 538 -18.91 7.29 -49.96
C VAL A 538 -18.53 6.70 -51.33
N PRO A 539 -17.73 7.38 -52.15
CA PRO A 539 -17.16 6.81 -53.38
C PRO A 539 -16.04 5.82 -53.02
N GLU A 540 -16.04 4.73 -53.72
CA GLU A 540 -15.05 3.66 -53.74
C GLU A 540 -13.62 4.24 -53.94
N GLN A 541 -12.75 4.15 -52.97
CA GLN A 541 -11.32 4.39 -53.12
C GLN A 541 -10.53 3.17 -52.62
N GLY A 542 -9.57 2.82 -53.42
CA GLY A 542 -8.79 1.61 -53.48
C GLY A 542 -8.09 1.18 -52.19
N GLU A 543 -7.81 -0.11 -52.18
CA GLU A 543 -7.08 -0.90 -51.18
C GLU A 543 -5.81 -0.16 -50.70
N PRO A 544 -5.58 -0.06 -49.37
CA PRO A 544 -4.31 0.44 -48.83
C PRO A 544 -3.20 -0.58 -49.07
N PRO A 545 -1.98 -0.13 -49.40
CA PRO A 545 -0.84 -1.03 -49.57
C PRO A 545 -0.48 -1.74 -48.26
N ALA A 546 -0.05 -2.98 -48.40
CA ALA A 546 0.42 -3.86 -47.32
C ALA A 546 1.50 -3.16 -46.47
N PRO A 547 1.56 -3.40 -45.16
CA PRO A 547 2.60 -2.81 -44.30
C PRO A 547 3.97 -3.31 -44.73
N GLU A 548 4.89 -2.38 -44.94
CA GLU A 548 6.30 -2.67 -45.17
C GLU A 548 6.87 -3.49 -44.03
N ALA A 549 7.55 -4.56 -44.39
CA ALA A 549 8.23 -5.44 -43.49
C ALA A 549 9.25 -4.68 -42.63
N VAL A 550 9.08 -4.68 -41.35
CA VAL A 550 10.09 -4.25 -40.36
C VAL A 550 11.38 -5.06 -40.65
N PRO A 551 12.55 -4.43 -40.81
CA PRO A 551 13.79 -5.16 -41.00
C PRO A 551 14.03 -6.10 -39.82
N PRO A 552 14.53 -7.33 -40.05
CA PRO A 552 14.79 -8.27 -38.99
C PRO A 552 15.82 -7.70 -38.01
N ALA A 553 15.54 -7.83 -36.72
CA ALA A 553 16.45 -7.44 -35.65
C ALA A 553 17.81 -8.14 -35.85
N PRO A 554 18.94 -7.49 -35.54
CA PRO A 554 20.26 -8.09 -35.69
C PRO A 554 20.32 -9.39 -34.86
N VAL A 555 20.75 -10.48 -35.50
CA VAL A 555 20.98 -11.77 -34.84
C VAL A 555 22.19 -11.59 -33.93
N ILE A 556 22.00 -11.67 -32.61
CA ILE A 556 23.09 -11.65 -31.65
C ILE A 556 23.67 -13.06 -31.61
N GLU A 557 24.91 -13.24 -32.10
CA GLU A 557 25.57 -14.56 -32.22
C GLU A 557 25.93 -15.17 -30.85
N ASP A 558 26.27 -14.35 -29.86
CA ASP A 558 26.54 -14.74 -28.46
C ASP A 558 25.87 -13.76 -27.48
N PRO A 559 24.62 -14.05 -27.08
CA PRO A 559 23.89 -13.17 -26.19
C PRO A 559 24.47 -13.07 -24.77
N GLU A 560 25.21 -14.08 -24.28
CA GLU A 560 25.86 -14.01 -22.95
C GLU A 560 27.06 -13.05 -22.97
N ALA A 561 27.88 -13.14 -23.99
CA ALA A 561 29.01 -12.24 -24.18
C ALA A 561 28.53 -10.79 -24.38
N GLU A 562 27.52 -10.58 -25.22
CA GLU A 562 26.94 -9.24 -25.46
C GLU A 562 26.34 -8.65 -24.19
N LEU A 563 25.65 -9.43 -23.37
CA LEU A 563 25.12 -8.97 -22.07
C LEU A 563 26.26 -8.57 -21.12
N ALA A 564 27.33 -9.37 -21.04
CA ALA A 564 28.48 -9.06 -20.19
C ALA A 564 29.20 -7.78 -20.64
N ASP A 565 29.39 -7.60 -21.94
CA ASP A 565 30.02 -6.42 -22.51
C ASP A 565 29.14 -5.16 -22.31
N ALA A 566 27.85 -5.27 -22.53
CA ALA A 566 26.91 -4.18 -22.29
C ALA A 566 26.89 -3.74 -20.81
N LEU A 567 26.92 -4.68 -19.85
CA LEU A 567 27.01 -4.37 -18.42
C LEU A 567 28.35 -3.68 -18.06
N ALA A 568 29.45 -4.10 -18.67
CA ALA A 568 30.74 -3.43 -18.47
C ALA A 568 30.75 -2.00 -19.05
N ASP A 569 30.11 -1.78 -20.20
CA ASP A 569 29.92 -0.46 -20.80
C ASP A 569 29.06 0.44 -19.95
N MET A 570 27.96 -0.05 -19.37
CA MET A 570 27.14 0.69 -18.42
C MET A 570 27.96 1.16 -17.21
N GLN A 571 28.78 0.30 -16.61
CA GLN A 571 29.66 0.68 -15.50
C GLN A 571 30.64 1.81 -15.89
N ARG A 572 31.28 1.67 -17.06
CA ARG A 572 32.21 2.69 -17.58
C ARG A 572 31.52 4.04 -17.84
N ALA A 573 30.31 4.01 -18.39
CA ALA A 573 29.52 5.21 -18.66
C ALA A 573 29.11 5.92 -17.35
N VAL A 574 28.67 5.18 -16.34
CA VAL A 574 28.35 5.74 -15.00
C VAL A 574 29.59 6.39 -14.35
N GLU A 575 30.76 5.73 -14.41
CA GLU A 575 31.98 6.30 -13.86
C GLU A 575 32.46 7.54 -14.64
N ALA A 576 32.30 7.54 -15.96
CA ALA A 576 32.60 8.69 -16.80
C ALA A 576 31.68 9.87 -16.49
N GLY A 577 30.37 9.61 -16.33
CA GLY A 577 29.40 10.62 -15.93
C GLY A 577 29.71 11.24 -14.57
N ARG A 578 30.05 10.43 -13.57
CA ARG A 578 30.46 10.93 -12.24
C ARG A 578 31.72 11.82 -12.30
N ARG A 579 32.72 11.41 -13.09
CA ARG A 579 33.94 12.21 -13.27
C ARG A 579 33.67 13.53 -14.01
N ALA A 580 32.81 13.48 -15.04
CA ALA A 580 32.43 14.67 -15.79
C ALA A 580 31.68 15.67 -14.89
N LEU A 581 30.75 15.22 -14.06
CA LEU A 581 30.05 16.04 -13.07
C LEU A 581 31.01 16.65 -12.05
N ALA A 582 31.94 15.86 -11.51
CA ALA A 582 32.92 16.33 -10.54
C ALA A 582 33.85 17.44 -11.13
N ASN A 583 34.07 17.41 -12.45
CA ASN A 583 34.88 18.39 -13.16
C ASN A 583 34.06 19.54 -13.79
N GLY A 584 32.74 19.55 -13.63
CA GLY A 584 31.86 20.57 -14.22
C GLY A 584 31.74 20.50 -15.75
N ASP A 585 32.11 19.36 -16.37
CA ASP A 585 32.07 19.17 -17.82
C ASP A 585 30.72 18.56 -18.24
N PHE A 586 29.74 19.40 -18.49
CA PHE A 586 28.38 18.99 -18.90
C PHE A 586 28.34 18.37 -20.30
N THR A 587 29.32 18.68 -21.17
CA THR A 587 29.41 18.06 -22.49
C THR A 587 29.82 16.60 -22.39
N ALA A 588 30.87 16.32 -21.59
CA ALA A 588 31.30 14.96 -21.29
C ALA A 588 30.24 14.17 -20.52
N TYR A 589 29.50 14.83 -19.61
CA TYR A 589 28.37 14.22 -18.92
C TYR A 589 27.27 13.78 -19.90
N GLY A 590 26.86 14.64 -20.84
CA GLY A 590 25.86 14.30 -21.86
C GLY A 590 26.31 13.18 -22.80
N GLN A 591 27.64 13.04 -23.05
CA GLN A 591 28.19 11.92 -23.81
C GLN A 591 28.11 10.61 -23.01
N ALA A 592 28.48 10.64 -21.73
CA ALA A 592 28.39 9.50 -20.84
C ALA A 592 26.95 9.00 -20.67
N GLN A 593 25.99 9.92 -20.64
CA GLN A 593 24.56 9.58 -20.55
C GLN A 593 24.08 8.81 -21.80
N ARG A 594 24.43 9.27 -22.99
CA ARG A 594 24.11 8.56 -24.24
C ARG A 594 24.77 7.19 -24.31
N GLN A 595 26.02 7.07 -23.86
CA GLN A 595 26.70 5.77 -23.80
C GLN A 595 26.01 4.81 -22.85
N LEU A 596 25.47 5.29 -21.73
CA LEU A 596 24.68 4.51 -20.78
C LEU A 596 23.37 4.03 -21.41
N GLU A 597 22.66 4.88 -22.13
CA GLU A 597 21.42 4.55 -22.85
C GLU A 597 21.64 3.49 -23.93
N ASP A 598 22.71 3.65 -24.74
CA ASP A 598 23.09 2.69 -25.78
C ASP A 598 23.47 1.33 -25.18
N ALA A 599 24.23 1.31 -24.08
CA ALA A 599 24.62 0.09 -23.41
C ALA A 599 23.42 -0.62 -22.76
N LEU A 600 22.46 0.15 -22.20
CA LEU A 600 21.21 -0.40 -21.66
C LEU A 600 20.36 -1.06 -22.76
N ALA A 601 20.23 -0.40 -23.91
CA ALA A 601 19.48 -0.96 -25.04
C ALA A 601 20.08 -2.30 -25.52
N ARG A 602 21.40 -2.41 -25.57
CA ARG A 602 22.11 -3.65 -25.92
C ARG A 602 21.92 -4.75 -24.86
N ALA A 603 21.99 -4.40 -23.58
CA ALA A 603 21.74 -5.35 -22.49
C ALA A 603 20.33 -5.94 -22.55
N VAL A 604 19.30 -5.11 -22.79
CA VAL A 604 17.91 -5.55 -22.95
C VAL A 604 17.73 -6.45 -24.18
N ALA A 605 18.39 -6.12 -25.29
CA ALA A 605 18.33 -6.95 -26.50
C ALA A 605 18.99 -8.33 -26.28
N ALA A 606 20.15 -8.36 -25.62
CA ALA A 606 20.88 -9.59 -25.29
C ALA A 606 20.08 -10.47 -24.31
N GLU A 607 19.46 -9.89 -23.28
CA GLU A 607 18.59 -10.62 -22.34
C GLU A 607 17.36 -11.23 -23.05
N ARG A 608 16.72 -10.51 -23.96
CA ARG A 608 15.62 -11.06 -24.77
C ARG A 608 16.07 -12.23 -25.63
N ALA A 609 17.27 -12.15 -26.23
CA ALA A 609 17.84 -13.25 -27.02
C ALA A 609 18.13 -14.47 -26.14
N LEU A 610 18.65 -14.31 -24.93
CA LEU A 610 18.86 -15.39 -23.96
C LEU A 610 17.55 -16.07 -23.58
N ARG A 611 16.53 -15.32 -23.28
CA ARG A 611 15.18 -15.85 -22.98
C ARG A 611 14.59 -16.62 -24.17
N ALA A 612 14.76 -16.11 -25.38
CA ALA A 612 14.29 -16.77 -26.60
C ALA A 612 15.06 -18.08 -26.88
N ALA A 613 16.32 -18.19 -26.47
CA ALA A 613 17.15 -19.39 -26.57
C ALA A 613 16.87 -20.41 -25.44
N GLY A 614 15.97 -20.15 -24.51
CA GLY A 614 15.62 -21.05 -23.41
C GLY A 614 16.69 -21.18 -22.32
N ILE A 615 17.65 -20.26 -22.28
CA ILE A 615 18.71 -20.22 -21.27
C ILE A 615 18.21 -19.32 -20.11
N SER A 616 17.75 -19.95 -19.01
CA SER A 616 17.44 -19.23 -17.76
C SER A 616 18.73 -18.64 -17.18
N SER A 617 18.70 -17.38 -16.79
CA SER A 617 19.81 -16.68 -16.14
C SER A 617 20.21 -17.39 -14.84
N VAL A 618 21.27 -18.22 -14.91
CA VAL A 618 21.89 -18.86 -13.75
C VAL A 618 23.03 -17.95 -13.27
N SER A 619 22.87 -17.46 -12.05
CA SER A 619 23.92 -17.15 -11.07
C SER A 619 25.25 -16.63 -11.62
N ILE A 620 25.37 -15.31 -11.73
CA ILE A 620 26.68 -14.65 -11.85
C ILE A 620 27.39 -14.81 -10.49
N LYS A 621 28.38 -15.72 -10.43
CA LYS A 621 29.34 -15.76 -9.32
C LYS A 621 30.15 -14.47 -9.32
N PRO A 622 30.23 -13.72 -8.21
CA PRO A 622 31.13 -12.57 -8.15
C PRO A 622 32.58 -13.06 -8.27
N ALA A 623 33.33 -12.42 -9.16
CA ALA A 623 34.76 -12.61 -9.28
C ALA A 623 35.42 -12.24 -7.93
N ARG A 624 36.14 -13.19 -7.34
CA ARG A 624 36.96 -12.99 -6.16
C ARG A 624 38.05 -11.97 -6.46
N THR A 625 37.86 -10.74 -6.03
CA THR A 625 38.95 -9.76 -5.93
C THR A 625 39.72 -10.05 -4.63
N SER A 626 40.88 -10.70 -4.78
CA SER A 626 41.86 -10.87 -3.72
C SER A 626 42.45 -9.49 -3.40
N PHE A 627 42.02 -8.83 -2.34
CA PHE A 627 42.77 -7.74 -1.74
C PHE A 627 43.81 -8.34 -0.77
N LEU A 628 45.02 -8.35 -1.20
CA LEU A 628 46.22 -8.55 -0.35
C LEU A 628 46.33 -7.36 0.62
N ALA A 629 46.34 -7.70 1.89
CA ALA A 629 46.74 -6.82 2.97
C ALA A 629 48.21 -6.39 2.79
N ARG A 630 48.45 -5.07 2.83
CA ARG A 630 49.71 -4.48 3.31
C ARG A 630 49.47 -2.99 3.67
N GLY A 631 49.79 -2.66 4.89
CA GLY A 631 50.02 -1.31 5.41
C GLY A 631 49.00 -0.92 6.46
#